data_88299a45317889b1a8ae883ab4805d4c
#
_entry.id   88299a45317889b1a8ae883ab4805d4c
#
_cell.length_a   1.000
_cell.length_b   1.000
_cell.length_c   1.000
_cell.angle_alpha   90.00
_cell.angle_beta   90.00
_cell.angle_gamma   90.00
#
_symmetry.space_group_name_H-M   'P 1'
#
loop_
_entity.id
_entity.type
_entity.pdbx_description
1 polymer ?
#
loop_
_entity_poly.entity_id
_entity_poly.type
_entity_poly.pdbx_seq_one_letter_code
_entity_poly.pdbx_strand_id
1 'polypeptide(L)'
;SHDHKLAKDISRARQLNKARTTFVDKMILEHNVKGRIHGELHPLRSDGGGTVTGRFSSSNPNLQQVPARNDYIGPLIRSIFVPEENMHWGAFDYSQQEPRLTVHYAMKTQQEGAEEAVDAYRNKDADFHQVVADMANISRKEAKIINLGLSYGMGKDKLIKQLDISPDEAEVLFDTFHSRVPFIKGLRDQCARLGSNRGFITTVLGRKCRFNLYEPRNEYGSLPLPYSEALDKYGQDIKRSYTYKAMNRLIQGSAADMTKKAMIELYKEGILAHTQVHDELDISVDSKETCEKIMQIMADCVPLVVPNKVDAEVGVSWGEATSDYKEYFNG
;
A
#
# COMPACT_ATOMS: atom_id res chain seq x y z
N SER A 1 -8.89 -33.54 1.47
CA SER A 1 -9.31 -33.76 2.86
C SER A 1 -9.62 -32.50 3.67
N HIS A 2 -10.00 -31.39 3.02
CA HIS A 2 -10.37 -30.15 3.73
C HIS A 2 -11.76 -30.21 4.41
N ASP A 3 -12.53 -31.26 4.23
CA ASP A 3 -13.88 -31.38 4.76
C ASP A 3 -14.02 -32.18 6.06
N HIS A 4 -12.95 -32.71 6.61
CA HIS A 4 -13.03 -33.45 7.85
C HIS A 4 -13.21 -32.50 9.04
N LYS A 5 -14.29 -32.66 9.82
CA LYS A 5 -14.65 -31.80 10.96
C LYS A 5 -13.48 -31.59 11.94
N LEU A 6 -12.81 -32.67 12.34
CA LEU A 6 -11.67 -32.62 13.25
C LEU A 6 -10.50 -31.76 12.70
N ALA A 7 -10.24 -31.81 11.38
CA ALA A 7 -9.20 -31.00 10.76
C ALA A 7 -9.56 -29.51 10.79
N LYS A 8 -10.84 -29.16 10.58
CA LYS A 8 -11.35 -27.78 10.71
C LYS A 8 -11.24 -27.29 12.16
N ASP A 9 -11.61 -28.12 13.13
CA ASP A 9 -11.55 -27.77 14.56
C ASP A 9 -10.10 -27.57 15.03
N ILE A 10 -9.18 -28.45 14.63
CA ILE A 10 -7.74 -28.29 14.91
C ILE A 10 -7.19 -27.03 14.27
N SER A 11 -7.54 -26.75 13.01
CA SER A 11 -7.10 -25.52 12.31
C SER A 11 -7.59 -24.28 13.03
N ARG A 12 -8.87 -24.26 13.43
CA ARG A 12 -9.48 -23.15 14.19
C ARG A 12 -8.82 -22.96 15.56
N ALA A 13 -8.60 -24.05 16.29
CA ALA A 13 -7.92 -23.99 17.59
C ALA A 13 -6.50 -23.42 17.46
N ARG A 14 -5.74 -23.82 16.43
CA ARG A 14 -4.40 -23.27 16.14
C ARG A 14 -4.44 -21.79 15.79
N GLN A 15 -5.42 -21.36 14.99
CA GLN A 15 -5.60 -19.93 14.65
C GLN A 15 -5.91 -19.10 15.88
N LEU A 16 -6.84 -19.54 16.74
CA LEU A 16 -7.21 -18.85 17.97
C LEU A 16 -6.04 -18.80 18.96
N ASN A 17 -5.32 -19.91 19.13
CA ASN A 17 -4.15 -19.92 19.99
C ASN A 17 -3.04 -18.99 19.49
N LYS A 18 -2.78 -18.96 18.18
CA LYS A 18 -1.85 -18.03 17.56
C LYS A 18 -2.30 -16.57 17.77
N ALA A 19 -3.59 -16.28 17.58
CA ALA A 19 -4.12 -14.95 17.80
C ALA A 19 -3.96 -14.51 19.26
N ARG A 20 -4.29 -15.36 20.21
CA ARG A 20 -4.09 -15.10 21.65
C ARG A 20 -2.63 -14.81 21.96
N THR A 21 -1.73 -15.73 21.63
CA THR A 21 -0.31 -15.60 22.00
C THR A 21 0.39 -14.43 21.31
N THR A 22 0.02 -14.11 20.06
CA THR A 22 0.66 -13.04 19.30
C THR A 22 0.07 -11.67 19.64
N PHE A 23 -1.25 -11.55 19.69
CA PHE A 23 -1.89 -10.24 19.84
C PHE A 23 -2.28 -9.94 21.28
N VAL A 24 -2.90 -10.88 22.00
CA VAL A 24 -3.29 -10.63 23.38
C VAL A 24 -2.08 -10.67 24.31
N ASP A 25 -1.42 -11.81 24.41
CA ASP A 25 -0.33 -12.00 25.37
C ASP A 25 0.85 -11.06 25.07
N LYS A 26 1.44 -11.14 23.84
CA LYS A 26 2.65 -10.41 23.50
C LYS A 26 2.43 -8.95 23.08
N MET A 27 1.40 -8.64 22.30
CA MET A 27 1.22 -7.27 21.82
C MET A 27 0.52 -6.38 22.84
N ILE A 28 -0.55 -6.88 23.48
CA ILE A 28 -1.37 -6.07 24.37
C ILE A 28 -0.84 -6.14 25.80
N LEU A 29 -0.80 -7.34 26.40
CA LEU A 29 -0.49 -7.46 27.83
C LEU A 29 0.97 -7.11 28.16
N GLU A 30 1.93 -7.53 27.35
CA GLU A 30 3.35 -7.21 27.58
C GLU A 30 3.69 -5.72 27.36
N HIS A 31 2.96 -5.02 26.47
CA HIS A 31 3.25 -3.63 26.11
C HIS A 31 2.24 -2.62 26.69
N ASN A 32 1.31 -3.07 27.51
CA ASN A 32 0.34 -2.18 28.16
C ASN A 32 1.03 -1.34 29.25
N VAL A 33 0.98 -0.04 29.09
CA VAL A 33 1.45 0.92 30.09
C VAL A 33 0.28 1.84 30.46
N LYS A 34 -0.31 1.64 31.62
CA LYS A 34 -1.44 2.45 32.13
C LYS A 34 -2.62 2.52 31.15
N GLY A 35 -2.98 1.39 30.55
CA GLY A 35 -4.10 1.31 29.60
C GLY A 35 -3.76 1.73 28.18
N ARG A 36 -2.50 2.04 27.87
CA ARG A 36 -2.06 2.43 26.52
C ARG A 36 -0.96 1.50 25.99
N ILE A 37 -0.90 1.37 24.68
CA ILE A 37 0.17 0.66 23.96
C ILE A 37 0.95 1.68 23.16
N HIS A 38 2.27 1.69 23.35
CA HIS A 38 3.19 2.60 22.68
C HIS A 38 4.04 1.81 21.68
N GLY A 39 3.59 1.74 20.42
CA GLY A 39 4.38 1.15 19.34
C GLY A 39 5.43 2.12 18.78
N GLU A 40 6.53 1.58 18.29
CA GLU A 40 7.55 2.35 17.59
C GLU A 40 7.27 2.40 16.09
N LEU A 41 7.34 3.59 15.49
CA LEU A 41 7.29 3.78 14.05
C LEU A 41 8.67 4.19 13.53
N HIS A 42 9.19 3.44 12.54
CA HIS A 42 10.49 3.70 11.92
C HIS A 42 10.30 4.43 10.57
N PRO A 43 10.51 5.76 10.51
CA PRO A 43 10.27 6.56 9.30
C PRO A 43 11.37 6.41 8.24
N LEU A 44 12.56 5.98 8.65
CA LEU A 44 13.74 5.80 7.79
C LEU A 44 14.28 4.38 7.93
N ARG A 45 14.86 3.87 6.84
CA ARG A 45 15.55 2.59 6.89
C ARG A 45 16.84 2.73 7.67
N SER A 46 17.00 1.88 8.69
CA SER A 46 18.19 1.73 9.53
C SER A 46 18.34 0.27 9.93
N ASP A 47 19.35 -0.06 10.71
CA ASP A 47 19.53 -1.41 11.27
C ASP A 47 18.40 -1.82 12.22
N GLY A 48 17.72 -0.82 12.83
CA GLY A 48 16.58 -1.04 13.72
C GLY A 48 15.23 -1.18 13.02
N GLY A 49 15.12 -0.92 11.71
CA GLY A 49 13.84 -1.00 11.01
C GLY A 49 13.75 -0.14 9.75
N GLY A 50 12.51 0.14 9.33
CA GLY A 50 12.19 0.94 8.14
C GLY A 50 12.17 0.14 6.84
N THR A 51 11.73 0.77 5.76
CA THR A 51 11.54 0.13 4.46
C THR A 51 12.32 0.83 3.35
N VAL A 52 12.61 0.11 2.26
CA VAL A 52 13.28 0.68 1.08
C VAL A 52 12.41 1.69 0.33
N THR A 53 11.09 1.62 0.48
CA THR A 53 10.13 2.54 -0.13
C THR A 53 9.95 3.81 0.68
N GLY A 54 10.33 3.81 1.96
CA GLY A 54 10.08 4.89 2.91
C GLY A 54 8.71 4.81 3.61
N ARG A 55 7.95 3.73 3.42
CA ARG A 55 6.82 3.43 4.30
C ARG A 55 7.32 3.26 5.73
N PHE A 56 6.50 3.58 6.71
CA PHE A 56 6.79 3.18 8.08
C PHE A 56 6.89 1.67 8.19
N SER A 57 7.78 1.19 9.02
CA SER A 57 7.64 -0.10 9.68
C SER A 57 7.38 0.13 11.16
N SER A 58 6.77 -0.83 11.82
CA SER A 58 6.43 -0.73 13.24
C SER A 58 7.03 -1.89 14.01
N SER A 59 7.44 -1.62 15.26
CA SER A 59 7.96 -2.60 16.20
C SER A 59 7.55 -2.24 17.64
N ASN A 60 7.76 -3.12 18.57
CA ASN A 60 7.63 -2.95 20.04
C ASN A 60 6.32 -2.29 20.54
N PRO A 61 5.12 -2.78 20.19
CA PRO A 61 4.79 -3.85 19.27
C PRO A 61 4.52 -3.35 17.83
N ASN A 62 4.48 -4.28 16.85
CA ASN A 62 4.10 -3.93 15.48
C ASN A 62 2.58 -3.80 15.33
N LEU A 63 2.03 -2.62 15.50
CA LEU A 63 0.61 -2.33 15.38
C LEU A 63 0.07 -2.48 13.95
N GLN A 64 0.95 -2.39 12.92
CA GLN A 64 0.56 -2.61 11.53
C GLN A 64 0.23 -4.08 11.20
N GLN A 65 0.50 -5.00 12.13
CA GLN A 65 0.17 -6.42 11.98
C GLN A 65 -1.13 -6.84 12.68
N VAL A 66 -1.84 -5.91 13.31
CA VAL A 66 -3.16 -6.20 13.90
C VAL A 66 -4.08 -6.74 12.79
N PRO A 67 -4.71 -7.92 13.00
CA PRO A 67 -5.42 -8.62 11.93
C PRO A 67 -6.62 -7.81 11.43
N ALA A 68 -6.75 -7.73 10.08
CA ALA A 68 -7.88 -7.08 9.43
C ALA A 68 -8.73 -8.06 8.60
N ARG A 69 -8.08 -9.11 8.03
CA ARG A 69 -8.70 -9.97 7.00
C ARG A 69 -9.45 -11.18 7.55
N ASN A 70 -9.39 -11.41 8.83
CA ASN A 70 -10.10 -12.52 9.46
C ASN A 70 -11.37 -11.97 10.10
N ASP A 71 -12.52 -12.32 9.56
CA ASP A 71 -13.84 -11.80 9.94
C ASP A 71 -14.23 -12.08 11.40
N TYR A 72 -13.56 -13.01 12.07
CA TYR A 72 -13.79 -13.33 13.47
C TYR A 72 -12.71 -12.73 14.38
N ILE A 73 -11.44 -12.98 14.09
CA ILE A 73 -10.32 -12.56 14.96
C ILE A 73 -10.05 -11.05 14.80
N GLY A 74 -10.17 -10.51 13.60
CA GLY A 74 -9.91 -9.11 13.29
C GLY A 74 -10.72 -8.16 14.19
N PRO A 75 -12.05 -8.21 14.12
CA PRO A 75 -12.90 -7.36 14.97
C PRO A 75 -12.61 -7.53 16.46
N LEU A 76 -12.44 -8.77 16.96
CA LEU A 76 -12.17 -9.03 18.37
C LEU A 76 -10.88 -8.38 18.88
N ILE A 77 -9.80 -8.45 18.12
CA ILE A 77 -8.51 -7.83 18.51
C ILE A 77 -8.57 -6.32 18.34
N ARG A 78 -9.15 -5.83 17.24
CA ARG A 78 -9.27 -4.39 16.99
C ARG A 78 -10.20 -3.69 17.98
N SER A 79 -11.28 -4.35 18.48
CA SER A 79 -12.19 -3.76 19.48
C SER A 79 -11.55 -3.51 20.84
N ILE A 80 -10.34 -4.02 21.09
CA ILE A 80 -9.57 -3.70 22.31
C ILE A 80 -8.99 -2.28 22.26
N PHE A 81 -8.80 -1.74 21.03
CA PHE A 81 -8.30 -0.38 20.82
C PHE A 81 -9.47 0.59 20.77
N VAL A 82 -9.52 1.47 21.74
CA VAL A 82 -10.62 2.43 21.95
C VAL A 82 -10.12 3.86 21.76
N PRO A 83 -11.00 4.80 21.39
CA PRO A 83 -10.65 6.21 21.25
C PRO A 83 -10.32 6.87 22.61
N GLU A 84 -9.95 8.13 22.58
CA GLU A 84 -9.87 8.97 23.77
C GLU A 84 -11.26 9.11 24.44
N GLU A 85 -11.25 9.47 25.73
CA GLU A 85 -12.47 9.59 26.52
C GLU A 85 -13.47 10.58 25.87
N ASN A 86 -14.73 10.18 25.77
CA ASN A 86 -15.83 10.92 25.12
C ASN A 86 -15.64 11.18 23.63
N MET A 87 -14.80 10.40 22.94
CA MET A 87 -14.59 10.46 21.50
C MET A 87 -14.99 9.15 20.82
N HIS A 88 -14.92 9.14 19.51
CA HIS A 88 -15.15 7.99 18.63
C HIS A 88 -13.86 7.63 17.87
N TRP A 89 -13.71 6.37 17.52
CA TRP A 89 -12.61 5.93 16.66
C TRP A 89 -12.92 6.26 15.21
N GLY A 90 -12.10 7.07 14.56
CA GLY A 90 -12.15 7.35 13.14
C GLY A 90 -10.99 6.66 12.43
N ALA A 91 -11.29 5.85 11.43
CA ALA A 91 -10.35 5.26 10.49
C ALA A 91 -10.41 6.03 9.17
N PHE A 92 -9.32 6.70 8.79
CA PHE A 92 -9.23 7.54 7.60
C PHE A 92 -8.29 6.91 6.58
N ASP A 93 -8.84 6.40 5.48
CA ASP A 93 -8.09 5.68 4.45
C ASP A 93 -8.06 6.43 3.11
N TYR A 94 -6.88 6.50 2.48
CA TYR A 94 -6.78 7.03 1.13
C TYR A 94 -7.43 6.08 0.13
N SER A 95 -8.52 6.51 -0.46
CA SER A 95 -9.20 5.75 -1.52
C SER A 95 -8.30 5.60 -2.75
N GLN A 96 -7.85 4.38 -3.01
CA GLN A 96 -7.03 4.05 -4.18
C GLN A 96 -5.75 4.90 -4.31
N GLN A 97 -5.02 5.13 -3.24
CA GLN A 97 -3.82 6.00 -3.22
C GLN A 97 -2.79 5.63 -4.30
N GLU A 98 -2.36 4.37 -4.37
CA GLU A 98 -1.36 3.92 -5.35
C GLU A 98 -1.87 3.98 -6.80
N PRO A 99 -3.11 3.58 -7.14
CA PRO A 99 -3.71 3.82 -8.44
C PRO A 99 -3.74 5.29 -8.87
N ARG A 100 -4.17 6.20 -8.00
CA ARG A 100 -4.19 7.65 -8.29
C ARG A 100 -2.79 8.20 -8.56
N LEU A 101 -1.79 7.76 -7.81
CA LEU A 101 -0.39 8.08 -8.07
C LEU A 101 0.12 7.51 -9.38
N THR A 102 -0.31 6.30 -9.76
CA THR A 102 0.06 5.71 -11.06
C THR A 102 -0.45 6.56 -12.22
N VAL A 103 -1.71 6.97 -12.18
CA VAL A 103 -2.30 7.87 -13.20
C VAL A 103 -1.63 9.26 -13.16
N HIS A 104 -1.34 9.80 -11.98
CA HIS A 104 -0.60 11.06 -11.83
C HIS A 104 0.75 11.03 -12.55
N TYR A 105 1.55 9.99 -12.32
CA TYR A 105 2.86 9.88 -12.96
C TYR A 105 2.77 9.55 -14.45
N ALA A 106 1.80 8.73 -14.86
CA ALA A 106 1.56 8.44 -16.26
C ALA A 106 1.25 9.74 -17.05
N MET A 107 0.39 10.60 -16.49
CA MET A 107 0.07 11.91 -17.06
C MET A 107 1.27 12.85 -17.06
N LYS A 108 2.00 12.97 -15.94
CA LYS A 108 3.20 13.81 -15.82
C LYS A 108 4.32 13.41 -16.78
N THR A 109 4.37 12.16 -17.17
CA THR A 109 5.36 11.60 -18.09
C THR A 109 4.82 11.40 -19.50
N GLN A 110 3.62 11.91 -19.77
CA GLN A 110 2.96 11.90 -21.09
C GLN A 110 2.85 10.49 -21.69
N GLN A 111 2.44 9.53 -20.85
CA GLN A 111 2.19 8.17 -21.33
C GLN A 111 0.89 8.11 -22.14
N GLU A 112 0.90 7.34 -23.22
CA GLU A 112 -0.27 7.09 -24.06
C GLU A 112 -1.44 6.51 -23.23
N GLY A 113 -2.65 7.06 -23.38
CA GLY A 113 -3.85 6.63 -22.64
C GLY A 113 -3.97 7.18 -21.21
N ALA A 114 -3.02 8.00 -20.75
CA ALA A 114 -3.07 8.57 -19.39
C ALA A 114 -4.17 9.64 -19.23
N GLU A 115 -4.52 10.40 -20.26
CA GLU A 115 -5.57 11.43 -20.26
C GLU A 115 -6.93 10.82 -19.98
N GLU A 116 -7.28 9.72 -20.64
CA GLU A 116 -8.53 8.99 -20.44
C GLU A 116 -8.69 8.53 -18.98
N ALA A 117 -7.61 8.04 -18.37
CA ALA A 117 -7.60 7.64 -16.97
C ALA A 117 -7.77 8.85 -16.02
N VAL A 118 -7.16 10.00 -16.33
CA VAL A 118 -7.34 11.24 -15.57
C VAL A 118 -8.80 11.71 -15.65
N ASP A 119 -9.39 11.70 -16.83
CA ASP A 119 -10.78 12.14 -17.05
C ASP A 119 -11.79 11.23 -16.34
N ALA A 120 -11.52 9.92 -16.28
CA ALA A 120 -12.34 8.99 -15.54
C ALA A 120 -12.37 9.32 -14.03
N TYR A 121 -11.22 9.67 -13.44
CA TYR A 121 -11.16 10.10 -12.04
C TYR A 121 -11.82 11.44 -11.77
N ARG A 122 -11.65 12.42 -12.69
CA ARG A 122 -12.21 13.77 -12.53
C ARG A 122 -13.72 13.80 -12.68
N ASN A 123 -14.25 13.05 -13.64
CA ASN A 123 -15.65 13.15 -14.04
C ASN A 123 -16.56 12.11 -13.37
N LYS A 124 -16.03 10.98 -12.90
CA LYS A 124 -16.81 9.83 -12.46
C LYS A 124 -16.44 9.28 -11.09
N ASP A 125 -15.43 9.85 -10.39
CA ASP A 125 -14.81 9.26 -9.18
C ASP A 125 -14.54 7.76 -9.36
N ALA A 126 -13.93 7.40 -10.49
CA ALA A 126 -13.92 6.06 -10.99
C ALA A 126 -13.05 5.13 -10.15
N ASP A 127 -13.50 3.90 -10.01
CA ASP A 127 -12.65 2.79 -9.54
C ASP A 127 -11.61 2.47 -10.61
N PHE A 128 -10.33 2.67 -10.28
CA PHE A 128 -9.20 2.42 -11.21
C PHE A 128 -9.22 1.01 -11.80
N HIS A 129 -9.59 0.01 -11.00
CA HIS A 129 -9.66 -1.36 -11.50
C HIS A 129 -10.81 -1.53 -12.49
N GLN A 130 -11.91 -0.78 -12.29
CA GLN A 130 -13.02 -0.76 -13.23
C GLN A 130 -12.65 0.01 -14.50
N VAL A 131 -11.99 1.17 -14.36
CA VAL A 131 -11.48 1.92 -15.54
C VAL A 131 -10.59 1.05 -16.41
N VAL A 132 -9.64 0.37 -15.80
CA VAL A 132 -8.73 -0.55 -16.50
C VAL A 132 -9.48 -1.76 -17.07
N ALA A 133 -10.47 -2.29 -16.34
CA ALA A 133 -11.31 -3.39 -16.83
C ALA A 133 -12.08 -2.99 -18.09
N ASP A 134 -12.69 -1.81 -18.09
CA ASP A 134 -13.43 -1.27 -19.24
C ASP A 134 -12.51 -1.00 -20.45
N MET A 135 -11.36 -0.37 -20.21
CA MET A 135 -10.36 -0.09 -21.26
C MET A 135 -9.82 -1.39 -21.91
N ALA A 136 -9.55 -2.41 -21.11
CA ALA A 136 -8.99 -3.68 -21.58
C ALA A 136 -10.04 -4.71 -22.00
N ASN A 137 -11.34 -4.44 -21.73
CA ASN A 137 -12.47 -5.37 -21.92
C ASN A 137 -12.26 -6.70 -21.17
N ILE A 138 -11.92 -6.61 -19.89
CA ILE A 138 -11.73 -7.72 -18.96
C ILE A 138 -12.56 -7.52 -17.70
N SER A 139 -12.69 -8.55 -16.85
CA SER A 139 -13.38 -8.39 -15.57
C SER A 139 -12.60 -7.49 -14.60
N ARG A 140 -13.30 -6.79 -13.69
CA ARG A 140 -12.69 -5.99 -12.63
C ARG A 140 -11.73 -6.81 -11.74
N LYS A 141 -12.05 -8.09 -11.51
CA LYS A 141 -11.20 -9.01 -10.75
C LYS A 141 -9.87 -9.27 -11.45
N GLU A 142 -9.89 -9.52 -12.75
CA GLU A 142 -8.70 -9.71 -13.58
C GLU A 142 -7.89 -8.40 -13.63
N ALA A 143 -8.55 -7.28 -13.87
CA ALA A 143 -7.90 -5.96 -13.87
C ALA A 143 -7.19 -5.67 -12.54
N LYS A 144 -7.80 -5.98 -11.40
CA LYS A 144 -7.19 -5.83 -10.07
C LYS A 144 -5.92 -6.68 -9.92
N ILE A 145 -5.97 -7.94 -10.34
CA ILE A 145 -4.83 -8.87 -10.25
C ILE A 145 -3.70 -8.42 -11.17
N ILE A 146 -4.02 -8.01 -12.40
CA ILE A 146 -3.05 -7.55 -13.38
C ILE A 146 -2.41 -6.24 -12.93
N ASN A 147 -3.19 -5.26 -12.51
CA ASN A 147 -2.70 -3.96 -12.04
C ASN A 147 -1.73 -4.12 -10.87
N LEU A 148 -2.12 -4.85 -9.85
CA LEU A 148 -1.26 -5.13 -8.71
C LEU A 148 -0.02 -5.91 -9.15
N GLY A 149 -0.21 -6.94 -9.98
CA GLY A 149 0.88 -7.76 -10.47
C GLY A 149 1.91 -6.97 -11.26
N LEU A 150 1.48 -6.14 -12.20
CA LEU A 150 2.39 -5.34 -13.03
C LEU A 150 3.13 -4.28 -12.21
N SER A 151 2.45 -3.65 -11.24
CA SER A 151 3.09 -2.72 -10.31
C SER A 151 4.20 -3.38 -9.49
N TYR A 152 4.07 -4.68 -9.21
CA TYR A 152 5.07 -5.48 -8.46
C TYR A 152 6.01 -6.30 -9.36
N GLY A 153 5.97 -6.10 -10.68
CA GLY A 153 6.85 -6.81 -11.63
C GLY A 153 6.48 -8.28 -11.84
N MET A 154 5.19 -8.59 -11.77
CA MET A 154 4.67 -9.95 -12.02
C MET A 154 4.86 -10.34 -13.48
N GLY A 155 5.43 -11.54 -13.73
CA GLY A 155 5.48 -12.16 -15.05
C GLY A 155 4.25 -13.03 -15.35
N LYS A 156 4.14 -13.48 -16.62
CA LYS A 156 3.02 -14.32 -17.11
C LYS A 156 2.79 -15.58 -16.27
N ASP A 157 3.84 -16.28 -15.83
CA ASP A 157 3.72 -17.51 -15.03
C ASP A 157 2.98 -17.30 -13.71
N LYS A 158 3.16 -16.14 -13.10
CA LYS A 158 2.47 -15.81 -11.84
C LYS A 158 1.02 -15.42 -12.10
N LEU A 159 0.74 -14.78 -13.23
CA LEU A 159 -0.61 -14.45 -13.68
C LEU A 159 -1.44 -15.72 -13.91
N ILE A 160 -0.88 -16.70 -14.63
CA ILE A 160 -1.48 -18.02 -14.86
C ILE A 160 -1.93 -18.65 -13.53
N LYS A 161 -1.03 -18.69 -12.55
CA LYS A 161 -1.31 -19.28 -11.22
C LYS A 161 -2.34 -18.50 -10.41
N GLN A 162 -2.41 -17.18 -10.55
CA GLN A 162 -3.32 -16.35 -9.77
C GLN A 162 -4.75 -16.32 -10.33
N LEU A 163 -4.89 -16.41 -11.65
CA LEU A 163 -6.19 -16.42 -12.33
C LEU A 163 -6.69 -17.83 -12.63
N ASP A 164 -5.84 -18.85 -12.45
CA ASP A 164 -6.13 -20.25 -12.81
C ASP A 164 -6.56 -20.41 -14.28
N ILE A 165 -5.80 -19.77 -15.18
CA ILE A 165 -6.01 -19.74 -16.62
C ILE A 165 -4.88 -20.47 -17.37
N SER A 166 -5.12 -20.85 -18.61
CA SER A 166 -4.11 -21.47 -19.47
C SER A 166 -2.99 -20.46 -19.88
N PRO A 167 -1.81 -20.94 -20.30
CA PRO A 167 -0.76 -20.08 -20.84
C PRO A 167 -1.20 -19.21 -22.02
N ASP A 168 -2.01 -19.75 -22.92
CA ASP A 168 -2.52 -19.06 -24.11
C ASP A 168 -3.51 -17.94 -23.71
N GLU A 169 -4.44 -18.23 -22.77
CA GLU A 169 -5.35 -17.22 -22.23
C GLU A 169 -4.59 -16.12 -21.51
N ALA A 170 -3.54 -16.45 -20.74
CA ALA A 170 -2.70 -15.48 -20.07
C ALA A 170 -1.94 -14.59 -21.05
N GLU A 171 -1.49 -15.14 -22.18
CA GLU A 171 -0.82 -14.37 -23.23
C GLU A 171 -1.78 -13.37 -23.89
N VAL A 172 -2.96 -13.84 -24.32
CA VAL A 172 -4.00 -12.98 -24.89
C VAL A 172 -4.41 -11.87 -23.93
N LEU A 173 -4.65 -12.23 -22.67
CA LEU A 173 -5.03 -11.27 -21.62
C LEU A 173 -3.93 -10.23 -21.37
N PHE A 174 -2.68 -10.66 -21.30
CA PHE A 174 -1.52 -9.80 -21.09
C PHE A 174 -1.30 -8.81 -22.26
N ASP A 175 -1.40 -9.30 -23.49
CA ASP A 175 -1.24 -8.48 -24.69
C ASP A 175 -2.43 -7.52 -24.88
N THR A 176 -3.65 -7.97 -24.61
CA THR A 176 -4.85 -7.11 -24.61
C THR A 176 -4.72 -6.00 -23.60
N PHE A 177 -4.31 -6.33 -22.36
CA PHE A 177 -4.11 -5.35 -21.32
C PHE A 177 -3.05 -4.30 -21.74
N HIS A 178 -1.89 -4.74 -22.22
CA HIS A 178 -0.82 -3.81 -22.62
C HIS A 178 -1.15 -2.95 -23.84
N SER A 179 -1.97 -3.44 -24.76
CA SER A 179 -2.43 -2.67 -25.91
C SER A 179 -3.52 -1.65 -25.55
N ARG A 180 -4.40 -2.00 -24.59
CA ARG A 180 -5.54 -1.17 -24.18
C ARG A 180 -5.20 -0.20 -23.04
N VAL A 181 -4.19 -0.53 -22.22
CA VAL A 181 -3.74 0.29 -21.08
C VAL A 181 -2.22 0.56 -21.17
N PRO A 182 -1.77 1.23 -22.25
CA PRO A 182 -0.34 1.38 -22.56
C PRO A 182 0.41 2.20 -21.51
N PHE A 183 -0.25 3.13 -20.82
CA PHE A 183 0.37 4.01 -19.84
C PHE A 183 1.03 3.27 -18.66
N ILE A 184 0.53 2.11 -18.26
CA ILE A 184 1.13 1.31 -17.16
C ILE A 184 2.48 0.75 -17.61
N LYS A 185 2.52 0.14 -18.79
CA LYS A 185 3.76 -0.39 -19.38
C LYS A 185 4.76 0.73 -19.65
N GLY A 186 4.31 1.82 -20.27
CA GLY A 186 5.14 2.97 -20.55
C GLY A 186 5.79 3.57 -19.32
N LEU A 187 5.01 3.78 -18.25
CA LEU A 187 5.52 4.28 -16.96
C LEU A 187 6.53 3.31 -16.33
N ARG A 188 6.23 2.01 -16.33
CA ARG A 188 7.13 0.98 -15.80
C ARG A 188 8.49 0.98 -16.52
N ASP A 189 8.46 0.98 -17.84
CA ASP A 189 9.67 0.89 -18.67
C ASP A 189 10.49 2.19 -18.55
N GLN A 190 9.83 3.34 -18.44
CA GLN A 190 10.49 4.62 -18.16
C GLN A 190 11.15 4.63 -16.77
N CYS A 191 10.44 4.18 -15.72
CA CYS A 191 10.99 4.09 -14.38
C CYS A 191 12.21 3.16 -14.32
N ALA A 192 12.14 1.99 -14.97
CA ALA A 192 13.25 1.04 -15.01
C ALA A 192 14.48 1.65 -15.72
N ARG A 193 14.28 2.34 -16.84
CA ARG A 193 15.34 3.06 -17.57
C ARG A 193 15.97 4.16 -16.73
N LEU A 194 15.16 4.97 -16.03
CA LEU A 194 15.67 6.02 -15.14
C LEU A 194 16.45 5.43 -13.97
N GLY A 195 15.92 4.36 -13.34
CA GLY A 195 16.62 3.64 -12.27
C GLY A 195 17.96 3.06 -12.73
N SER A 196 18.03 2.51 -13.94
CA SER A 196 19.26 1.97 -14.52
C SER A 196 20.27 3.07 -14.85
N ASN A 197 19.84 4.14 -15.51
CA ASN A 197 20.74 5.18 -16.01
C ASN A 197 21.20 6.14 -14.90
N ARG A 198 20.26 6.70 -14.13
CA ARG A 198 20.53 7.70 -13.09
C ARG A 198 20.90 7.08 -11.74
N GLY A 199 20.55 5.81 -11.50
CA GLY A 199 20.72 5.12 -10.23
C GLY A 199 19.71 5.52 -9.16
N PHE A 200 18.69 6.30 -9.50
CA PHE A 200 17.58 6.66 -8.60
C PHE A 200 16.33 7.08 -9.36
N ILE A 201 15.21 7.04 -8.66
CA ILE A 201 13.96 7.69 -9.01
C ILE A 201 13.59 8.68 -7.90
N THR A 202 12.70 9.63 -8.20
CA THR A 202 12.30 10.70 -7.28
C THR A 202 10.79 10.63 -7.03
N THR A 203 10.39 10.56 -5.77
CA THR A 203 9.00 10.54 -5.32
C THR A 203 8.33 11.91 -5.45
N VAL A 204 7.03 11.98 -5.18
CA VAL A 204 6.21 13.19 -5.33
C VAL A 204 6.71 14.38 -4.51
N LEU A 205 7.32 14.14 -3.35
CA LEU A 205 7.92 15.19 -2.52
C LEU A 205 9.45 15.32 -2.68
N GLY A 206 10.03 14.75 -3.74
CA GLY A 206 11.44 14.93 -4.07
C GLY A 206 12.41 13.97 -3.40
N ARG A 207 11.93 12.99 -2.63
CA ARG A 207 12.77 11.97 -1.99
C ARG A 207 13.35 11.02 -3.03
N LYS A 208 14.67 10.76 -2.95
CA LYS A 208 15.38 9.87 -3.88
C LYS A 208 15.36 8.41 -3.39
N CYS A 209 14.80 7.52 -4.20
CA CYS A 209 14.90 6.07 -4.03
C CYS A 209 16.05 5.54 -4.88
N ARG A 210 17.14 5.10 -4.24
CA ARG A 210 18.41 4.74 -4.92
C ARG A 210 18.50 3.25 -5.25
N PHE A 211 19.25 2.95 -6.34
CA PHE A 211 19.60 1.61 -6.80
C PHE A 211 21.13 1.48 -6.76
N ASN A 212 21.67 1.19 -5.58
CA ASN A 212 23.12 1.20 -5.32
C ASN A 212 23.73 -0.21 -5.32
N LEU A 213 22.94 -1.25 -5.59
CA LEU A 213 23.42 -2.60 -5.70
C LEU A 213 23.57 -2.99 -7.17
N TYR A 214 24.58 -3.84 -7.43
CA TYR A 214 24.96 -4.28 -8.77
C TYR A 214 25.03 -5.79 -8.84
N GLU A 215 24.74 -6.35 -10.01
CA GLU A 215 24.75 -7.77 -10.33
C GLU A 215 25.37 -8.00 -11.72
N PRO A 216 25.85 -9.18 -12.05
CA PRO A 216 26.33 -9.50 -13.41
C PRO A 216 25.21 -9.28 -14.44
N ARG A 217 25.58 -8.81 -15.64
CA ARG A 217 24.61 -8.55 -16.69
C ARG A 217 23.97 -9.82 -17.26
N ASN A 218 24.75 -10.87 -17.37
CA ASN A 218 24.39 -12.10 -18.08
C ASN A 218 24.15 -13.32 -17.15
N GLU A 219 24.13 -13.11 -15.83
CA GLU A 219 23.84 -14.18 -14.85
C GLU A 219 22.59 -13.83 -14.05
N TYR A 220 21.69 -14.82 -13.90
CA TYR A 220 20.49 -14.68 -13.09
C TYR A 220 20.71 -15.30 -11.71
N GLY A 221 20.19 -14.64 -10.68
CA GLY A 221 20.21 -15.15 -9.31
C GLY A 221 21.49 -14.85 -8.53
N SER A 222 22.43 -14.11 -9.10
CA SER A 222 23.62 -13.64 -8.39
C SER A 222 23.25 -12.67 -7.26
N LEU A 223 23.99 -12.69 -6.16
CA LEU A 223 23.79 -11.80 -5.02
C LEU A 223 24.14 -10.36 -5.40
N PRO A 224 23.19 -9.40 -5.33
CA PRO A 224 23.50 -7.99 -5.60
C PRO A 224 24.40 -7.41 -4.53
N LEU A 225 25.49 -6.75 -4.95
CA LEU A 225 26.54 -6.20 -4.10
C LEU A 225 26.70 -4.69 -4.31
N PRO A 226 27.27 -3.94 -3.37
CA PRO A 226 27.76 -2.59 -3.58
C PRO A 226 28.74 -2.52 -4.77
N TYR A 227 28.88 -1.35 -5.40
CA TYR A 227 29.59 -1.22 -6.68
C TYR A 227 31.03 -1.78 -6.65
N SER A 228 31.82 -1.43 -5.63
CA SER A 228 33.21 -1.92 -5.51
C SER A 228 33.30 -3.44 -5.37
N GLU A 229 32.50 -3.99 -4.47
CA GLU A 229 32.44 -5.43 -4.25
C GLU A 229 31.93 -6.21 -5.47
N ALA A 230 30.97 -5.62 -6.21
CA ALA A 230 30.47 -6.20 -7.45
C ALA A 230 31.53 -6.21 -8.56
N LEU A 231 32.34 -5.15 -8.67
CA LEU A 231 33.47 -5.11 -9.61
C LEU A 231 34.52 -6.16 -9.28
N ASP A 232 34.88 -6.28 -8.01
CA ASP A 232 35.89 -7.25 -7.55
C ASP A 232 35.44 -8.69 -7.80
N LYS A 233 34.14 -8.97 -7.57
CA LYS A 233 33.59 -10.32 -7.67
C LYS A 233 33.16 -10.72 -9.08
N TYR A 234 32.54 -9.80 -9.82
CA TYR A 234 31.87 -10.07 -11.10
C TYR A 234 32.56 -9.42 -12.31
N GLY A 235 33.61 -8.61 -12.09
CA GLY A 235 34.27 -7.88 -13.15
C GLY A 235 33.46 -6.69 -13.65
N GLN A 236 33.81 -6.15 -14.85
CA GLN A 236 33.25 -4.90 -15.35
C GLN A 236 31.84 -5.05 -15.98
N ASP A 237 31.43 -6.26 -16.36
CA ASP A 237 30.12 -6.47 -17.01
C ASP A 237 29.00 -6.60 -15.98
N ILE A 238 28.79 -5.52 -15.23
CA ILE A 238 27.75 -5.41 -14.21
C ILE A 238 26.68 -4.41 -14.59
N LYS A 239 25.48 -4.58 -14.01
CA LYS A 239 24.32 -3.67 -14.14
C LYS A 239 23.75 -3.37 -12.77
N ARG A 240 23.03 -2.25 -12.63
CA ARG A 240 22.27 -1.95 -11.39
C ARG A 240 21.17 -3.00 -11.21
N SER A 241 21.11 -3.54 -10.00
CA SER A 241 20.12 -4.53 -9.60
C SER A 241 18.79 -3.89 -9.21
N TYR A 242 17.72 -4.68 -9.25
CA TYR A 242 16.35 -4.30 -8.82
C TYR A 242 15.72 -3.13 -9.57
N THR A 243 16.26 -2.69 -10.70
CA THR A 243 15.70 -1.55 -11.45
C THR A 243 14.30 -1.83 -12.02
N TYR A 244 13.94 -3.09 -12.21
CA TYR A 244 12.59 -3.51 -12.56
C TYR A 244 11.54 -3.18 -11.47
N LYS A 245 11.97 -2.96 -10.22
CA LYS A 245 11.12 -2.51 -9.10
C LYS A 245 10.97 -0.98 -9.04
N ALA A 246 11.50 -0.23 -10.00
CA ALA A 246 11.55 1.23 -9.93
C ALA A 246 10.16 1.86 -9.87
N MET A 247 9.21 1.41 -10.70
CA MET A 247 7.82 1.90 -10.63
C MET A 247 7.19 1.62 -9.26
N ASN A 248 7.35 0.41 -8.72
CA ASN A 248 6.84 0.08 -7.40
C ASN A 248 7.43 1.00 -6.32
N ARG A 249 8.76 1.25 -6.34
CA ARG A 249 9.41 2.17 -5.40
C ARG A 249 8.94 3.61 -5.57
N LEU A 250 8.66 4.05 -6.80
CA LEU A 250 8.09 5.36 -7.09
C LEU A 250 6.71 5.51 -6.46
N ILE A 251 5.80 4.59 -6.78
CA ILE A 251 4.41 4.65 -6.34
C ILE A 251 4.29 4.49 -4.82
N GLN A 252 4.84 3.41 -4.25
CA GLN A 252 4.80 3.19 -2.80
C GLN A 252 5.57 4.27 -2.02
N GLY A 253 6.68 4.76 -2.60
CA GLY A 253 7.43 5.83 -1.98
C GLY A 253 6.67 7.14 -1.95
N SER A 254 5.95 7.46 -3.01
CA SER A 254 5.10 8.66 -3.07
C SER A 254 3.88 8.54 -2.17
N ALA A 255 3.27 7.35 -2.09
CA ALA A 255 2.21 7.05 -1.14
C ALA A 255 2.66 7.28 0.32
N ALA A 256 3.85 6.76 0.67
CA ALA A 256 4.44 6.99 1.98
C ALA A 256 4.73 8.49 2.27
N ASP A 257 5.18 9.23 1.27
CA ASP A 257 5.40 10.67 1.38
C ASP A 257 4.09 11.41 1.64
N MET A 258 3.00 11.05 0.95
CA MET A 258 1.67 11.64 1.16
C MET A 258 1.16 11.39 2.57
N THR A 259 1.16 10.13 3.03
CA THR A 259 0.70 9.79 4.39
C THR A 259 1.51 10.53 5.46
N LYS A 260 2.84 10.60 5.32
CA LYS A 260 3.70 11.35 6.24
C LYS A 260 3.41 12.85 6.21
N LYS A 261 3.18 13.42 5.03
CA LYS A 261 2.82 14.83 4.88
C LYS A 261 1.47 15.12 5.54
N ALA A 262 0.48 14.24 5.35
CA ALA A 262 -0.81 14.33 6.01
C ALA A 262 -0.68 14.34 7.54
N MET A 263 0.11 13.42 8.11
CA MET A 263 0.37 13.39 9.56
C MET A 263 1.00 14.69 10.07
N ILE A 264 1.92 15.30 9.29
CA ILE A 264 2.54 16.57 9.65
C ILE A 264 1.51 17.71 9.62
N GLU A 265 0.66 17.77 8.61
CA GLU A 265 -0.36 18.84 8.50
C GLU A 265 -1.43 18.68 9.57
N LEU A 266 -1.88 17.45 9.86
CA LEU A 266 -2.78 17.16 10.98
C LEU A 266 -2.17 17.56 12.34
N TYR A 267 -0.89 17.25 12.55
CA TYR A 267 -0.19 17.64 13.78
C TYR A 267 -0.14 19.17 14.00
N LYS A 268 0.03 19.95 12.93
CA LYS A 268 -0.02 21.43 13.00
C LYS A 268 -1.37 21.96 13.44
N GLU A 269 -2.43 21.21 13.17
CA GLU A 269 -3.81 21.51 13.58
C GLU A 269 -4.17 20.92 14.96
N GLY A 270 -3.17 20.35 15.66
CA GLY A 270 -3.37 19.73 16.97
C GLY A 270 -4.00 18.32 16.92
N ILE A 271 -4.10 17.72 15.74
CA ILE A 271 -4.71 16.41 15.51
C ILE A 271 -3.61 15.34 15.47
N LEU A 272 -3.69 14.35 16.38
CA LEU A 272 -2.73 13.27 16.51
C LEU A 272 -3.32 11.96 16.05
N ALA A 273 -2.64 11.25 15.15
CA ALA A 273 -2.97 9.88 14.82
C ALA A 273 -2.48 8.92 15.92
N HIS A 274 -3.35 8.01 16.36
CA HIS A 274 -3.01 6.96 17.32
C HIS A 274 -2.14 5.89 16.68
N THR A 275 -2.47 5.50 15.45
CA THR A 275 -1.68 4.57 14.66
C THR A 275 -1.77 4.90 13.17
N GLN A 276 -0.84 4.34 12.41
CA GLN A 276 -0.77 4.45 10.96
C GLN A 276 -0.59 3.04 10.39
N VAL A 277 -1.54 2.62 9.56
CA VAL A 277 -1.54 1.29 8.92
C VAL A 277 -1.64 1.46 7.40
N HIS A 278 -0.54 1.26 6.68
CA HIS A 278 -0.45 1.44 5.22
C HIS A 278 -0.78 2.86 4.76
N ASP A 279 -1.98 3.11 4.30
CA ASP A 279 -2.58 4.36 3.81
C ASP A 279 -3.67 4.90 4.77
N GLU A 280 -3.94 4.19 5.87
CA GLU A 280 -4.91 4.52 6.91
C GLU A 280 -4.26 5.28 8.07
N LEU A 281 -4.97 6.29 8.58
CA LEU A 281 -4.68 6.97 9.83
C LEU A 281 -5.86 6.79 10.79
N ASP A 282 -5.56 6.29 11.98
CA ASP A 282 -6.54 6.09 13.04
C ASP A 282 -6.48 7.24 14.05
N ILE A 283 -7.60 7.92 14.28
CA ILE A 283 -7.67 9.19 15.00
C ILE A 283 -8.92 9.20 15.87
N SER A 284 -8.84 9.74 17.10
CA SER A 284 -10.05 10.02 17.88
C SER A 284 -10.76 11.25 17.34
N VAL A 285 -12.07 11.14 17.11
CA VAL A 285 -12.92 12.20 16.57
C VAL A 285 -14.15 12.44 17.46
N ASP A 286 -14.58 13.69 17.56
CA ASP A 286 -15.71 14.12 18.38
C ASP A 286 -16.96 14.45 17.54
N SER A 287 -16.79 14.72 16.26
CA SER A 287 -17.85 15.24 15.40
C SER A 287 -17.63 14.94 13.92
N LYS A 288 -18.70 15.11 13.14
CA LYS A 288 -18.67 15.05 11.68
C LYS A 288 -17.75 16.12 11.09
N GLU A 289 -17.76 17.32 11.63
CA GLU A 289 -16.93 18.44 11.20
C GLU A 289 -15.44 18.12 11.38
N THR A 290 -15.08 17.45 12.46
CA THR A 290 -13.71 16.98 12.68
C THR A 290 -13.30 15.93 11.64
N CYS A 291 -14.19 15.00 11.30
CA CYS A 291 -13.94 14.04 10.21
C CYS A 291 -13.73 14.74 8.87
N GLU A 292 -14.59 15.68 8.50
CA GLU A 292 -14.49 16.45 7.26
C GLU A 292 -13.18 17.25 7.20
N LYS A 293 -12.78 17.88 8.31
CA LYS A 293 -11.49 18.59 8.42
C LYS A 293 -10.30 17.65 8.19
N ILE A 294 -10.30 16.49 8.83
CA ILE A 294 -9.21 15.50 8.66
C ILE A 294 -9.13 15.02 7.21
N MET A 295 -10.26 14.64 6.62
CA MET A 295 -10.33 14.20 5.24
C MET A 295 -9.83 15.26 4.27
N GLN A 296 -10.21 16.53 4.47
CA GLN A 296 -9.77 17.64 3.64
C GLN A 296 -8.25 17.85 3.74
N ILE A 297 -7.68 17.85 4.96
CA ILE A 297 -6.22 17.99 5.17
C ILE A 297 -5.47 16.85 4.48
N MET A 298 -5.93 15.62 4.64
CA MET A 298 -5.31 14.46 4.01
C MET A 298 -5.39 14.55 2.47
N ALA A 299 -6.53 14.94 1.92
CA ALA A 299 -6.73 15.04 0.48
C ALA A 299 -5.87 16.14 -0.15
N ASP A 300 -5.72 17.29 0.52
CA ASP A 300 -5.09 18.48 -0.04
C ASP A 300 -3.59 18.58 0.25
N CYS A 301 -3.05 17.81 1.20
CA CYS A 301 -1.65 17.95 1.63
C CYS A 301 -0.62 17.73 0.51
N VAL A 302 -0.97 16.95 -0.53
CA VAL A 302 -0.14 16.74 -1.73
C VAL A 302 -1.02 16.78 -2.98
N PRO A 303 -0.93 17.84 -3.80
CA PRO A 303 -1.76 17.96 -5.00
C PRO A 303 -1.32 16.96 -6.09
N LEU A 304 -2.26 16.21 -6.62
CA LEU A 304 -2.09 15.34 -7.78
C LEU A 304 -2.85 15.88 -8.99
N VAL A 305 -2.58 15.35 -10.19
CA VAL A 305 -3.36 15.68 -11.40
C VAL A 305 -4.77 15.07 -11.37
N VAL A 306 -4.96 14.05 -10.56
CA VAL A 306 -6.27 13.46 -10.23
C VAL A 306 -6.65 13.85 -8.80
N PRO A 307 -7.93 14.05 -8.47
CA PRO A 307 -8.32 14.39 -7.12
C PRO A 307 -7.93 13.26 -6.14
N ASN A 308 -7.41 13.62 -4.98
CA ASN A 308 -7.31 12.67 -3.88
C ASN A 308 -8.68 12.49 -3.24
N LYS A 309 -8.92 11.30 -2.71
CA LYS A 309 -10.11 10.98 -1.95
C LYS A 309 -9.70 10.24 -0.68
N VAL A 310 -10.35 10.59 0.41
CA VAL A 310 -10.20 9.92 1.70
C VAL A 310 -11.57 9.44 2.12
N ASP A 311 -11.68 8.20 2.51
CA ASP A 311 -12.88 7.62 3.09
C ASP A 311 -12.71 7.60 4.62
N ALA A 312 -13.80 7.79 5.37
CA ALA A 312 -13.79 7.79 6.82
C ALA A 312 -14.85 6.85 7.37
N GLU A 313 -14.41 5.88 8.14
CA GLU A 313 -15.28 4.97 8.90
C GLU A 313 -15.15 5.30 10.39
N VAL A 314 -16.28 5.29 11.11
CA VAL A 314 -16.33 5.67 12.52
C VAL A 314 -17.02 4.59 13.36
N GLY A 315 -16.58 4.46 14.61
CA GLY A 315 -17.15 3.51 15.56
C GLY A 315 -16.72 3.79 17.00
N VAL A 316 -17.17 2.96 17.93
CA VAL A 316 -16.82 3.08 19.36
C VAL A 316 -15.45 2.46 19.67
N SER A 317 -14.88 1.71 18.73
CA SER A 317 -13.54 1.11 18.81
C SER A 317 -12.99 0.91 17.40
N TRP A 318 -11.70 0.58 17.27
CA TRP A 318 -11.12 0.25 15.96
C TRP A 318 -11.82 -0.93 15.28
N GLY A 319 -12.25 -1.93 16.03
CA GLY A 319 -12.95 -3.11 15.48
C GLY A 319 -14.38 -2.81 15.01
N GLU A 320 -14.96 -1.73 15.51
CA GLU A 320 -16.34 -1.31 15.22
C GLU A 320 -16.40 -0.03 14.36
N ALA A 321 -15.28 0.51 13.93
CA ALA A 321 -15.19 1.59 12.96
C ALA A 321 -15.49 1.05 11.55
N THR A 322 -16.79 0.88 11.25
CA THR A 322 -17.30 0.29 10.01
C THR A 322 -18.45 1.09 9.39
N SER A 323 -18.90 2.15 10.05
CA SER A 323 -19.96 3.02 9.55
C SER A 323 -19.38 4.25 8.89
N ASP A 324 -19.92 4.63 7.72
CA ASP A 324 -19.60 5.93 7.11
C ASP A 324 -19.83 7.05 8.14
N TYR A 325 -18.91 7.98 8.25
CA TYR A 325 -18.96 9.04 9.26
C TYR A 325 -20.24 9.90 9.22
N LYS A 326 -20.85 10.09 8.01
CA LYS A 326 -22.09 10.82 7.87
C LYS A 326 -23.28 10.06 8.44
N GLU A 327 -23.31 8.74 8.21
CA GLU A 327 -24.34 7.88 8.76
C GLU A 327 -24.20 7.80 10.27
N TYR A 328 -22.97 7.66 10.77
CA TYR A 328 -22.68 7.53 12.19
C TYR A 328 -23.09 8.76 13.00
N PHE A 329 -22.79 9.96 12.56
CA PHE A 329 -23.11 11.20 13.28
C PHE A 329 -24.49 11.79 12.96
N ASN A 330 -25.20 11.29 11.95
CA ASN A 330 -26.59 11.74 11.65
C ASN A 330 -27.65 10.77 12.21
N GLY A 331 -27.28 9.60 12.70
CA GLY A 331 -28.19 8.62 13.34
C GLY A 331 -28.30 8.89 14.79
#